data_cbd336b01f069ae641746933c9b03076
#
_entry.id   cbd336b01f069ae641746933c9b03076
#
_cell.length_a   1.000
_cell.length_b   1.000
_cell.length_c   1.000
_cell.angle_alpha   90.00
_cell.angle_beta   90.00
_cell.angle_gamma   90.00
#
_symmetry.space_group_name_H-M   'P 1'
#
loop_
_entity.id
_entity.type
_entity.pdbx_description
1 polymer ?
#
loop_
_entity_poly.entity_id
_entity_poly.type
_entity_poly.pdbx_seq_one_letter_code
_entity_poly.pdbx_strand_id
1 'polypeptide(L)'
;SHQENHIYAGLWSSKFYPNKPIAVYHISGGTTELLYVTMENERLSIKIIGGSSDLNAGQFIDRVGVSMGLNFPCGAEMDMLSRNAKNVDIVIPVSVKGEYMSFSGPETYAQNLVEKRCLDKASLSKAIFISIAKSIEETLINSKRNFYWNQVLLIGGVSSNTIIKEYLENSHKLKAYNINTIFTNREYATDNAIGGAIYARKSYRGC
;
A
#
# COMPACT_ATOMS: atom_id res chain seq x y z
N SER A 1 -13.34 -14.44 -4.88
CA SER A 1 -12.99 -13.25 -5.71
C SER A 1 -11.48 -13.05 -5.77
N HIS A 2 -11.00 -12.19 -6.69
CA HIS A 2 -9.58 -11.84 -6.81
C HIS A 2 -9.04 -11.17 -5.52
N GLN A 3 -9.82 -10.29 -4.92
CA GLN A 3 -9.48 -9.67 -3.62
C GLN A 3 -9.34 -10.69 -2.50
N GLU A 4 -10.25 -11.67 -2.42
CA GLU A 4 -10.14 -12.75 -1.42
C GLU A 4 -8.83 -13.53 -1.58
N ASN A 5 -8.43 -13.83 -2.83
CA ASN A 5 -7.18 -14.52 -3.11
C ASN A 5 -5.98 -13.77 -2.51
N HIS A 6 -5.87 -12.46 -2.74
CA HIS A 6 -4.81 -11.64 -2.18
C HIS A 6 -4.84 -11.58 -0.65
N ILE A 7 -6.02 -11.46 -0.05
CA ILE A 7 -6.18 -11.41 1.41
C ILE A 7 -5.76 -12.75 2.02
N TYR A 8 -6.23 -13.90 1.50
CA TYR A 8 -5.83 -15.21 2.01
C TYR A 8 -4.35 -15.46 1.85
N ALA A 9 -3.74 -15.11 0.73
CA ALA A 9 -2.30 -15.21 0.52
C ALA A 9 -1.52 -14.34 1.52
N GLY A 10 -1.99 -13.11 1.75
CA GLY A 10 -1.41 -12.18 2.71
C GLY A 10 -1.48 -12.70 4.15
N LEU A 11 -2.64 -13.16 4.58
CA LEU A 11 -2.85 -13.75 5.91
C LEU A 11 -1.94 -14.98 6.13
N TRP A 12 -1.86 -15.85 5.15
CA TRP A 12 -1.04 -17.04 5.23
C TRP A 12 0.45 -16.73 5.28
N SER A 13 0.94 -15.87 4.39
CA SER A 13 2.37 -15.56 4.28
C SER A 13 2.89 -14.77 5.49
N SER A 14 2.04 -13.93 6.10
CA SER A 14 2.36 -13.21 7.31
C SER A 14 2.15 -14.03 8.59
N LYS A 15 1.64 -15.28 8.48
CA LYS A 15 1.23 -16.14 9.62
C LYS A 15 0.25 -15.43 10.56
N PHE A 16 -0.56 -14.55 10.02
CA PHE A 16 -1.50 -13.74 10.76
C PHE A 16 -2.93 -14.29 10.62
N TYR A 17 -3.56 -14.60 11.74
CA TYR A 17 -4.90 -15.19 11.80
C TYR A 17 -5.77 -14.32 12.71
N PRO A 18 -6.49 -13.32 12.16
CA PRO A 18 -7.27 -12.38 12.95
C PRO A 18 -8.51 -13.05 13.53
N ASN A 19 -8.79 -12.74 14.79
CA ASN A 19 -10.03 -13.11 15.49
C ASN A 19 -10.99 -11.92 15.69
N LYS A 20 -10.65 -10.76 15.14
CA LYS A 20 -11.42 -9.52 15.18
C LYS A 20 -11.37 -8.88 13.79
N PRO A 21 -12.26 -7.92 13.50
CA PRO A 21 -12.18 -7.14 12.26
C PRO A 21 -10.79 -6.52 12.06
N ILE A 22 -10.32 -6.54 10.83
CA ILE A 22 -9.07 -5.92 10.42
C ILE A 22 -9.28 -4.94 9.27
N ALA A 23 -8.35 -4.02 9.10
CA ALA A 23 -8.18 -3.33 7.84
C ALA A 23 -7.25 -4.14 6.92
N VAL A 24 -7.49 -4.05 5.61
CA VAL A 24 -6.55 -4.53 4.60
C VAL A 24 -6.28 -3.39 3.63
N TYR A 25 -5.02 -3.06 3.43
CA TYR A 25 -4.64 -2.10 2.40
C TYR A 25 -4.07 -2.85 1.19
N HIS A 26 -4.82 -2.89 0.10
CA HIS A 26 -4.38 -3.47 -1.16
C HIS A 26 -3.77 -2.38 -2.04
N ILE A 27 -2.44 -2.45 -2.26
CA ILE A 27 -1.69 -1.42 -2.98
C ILE A 27 -0.82 -2.05 -4.05
N SER A 28 -1.22 -1.87 -5.32
CA SER A 28 -0.55 -2.45 -6.48
C SER A 28 -0.49 -1.46 -7.65
N GLY A 29 -0.05 -1.92 -8.81
CA GLY A 29 -0.10 -1.16 -10.06
C GLY A 29 -1.52 -0.75 -10.47
N GLY A 30 -2.50 -1.63 -10.26
CA GLY A 30 -3.89 -1.46 -10.68
C GLY A 30 -4.89 -1.21 -9.55
N THR A 31 -4.45 -1.24 -8.29
CA THR A 31 -5.35 -1.15 -7.13
C THR A 31 -4.74 -0.31 -6.02
N THR A 32 -5.56 0.55 -5.41
CA THR A 32 -5.23 1.26 -4.17
C THR A 32 -6.51 1.38 -3.36
N GLU A 33 -6.80 0.36 -2.56
CA GLU A 33 -8.04 0.22 -1.81
C GLU A 33 -7.78 -0.07 -0.34
N LEU A 34 -8.52 0.62 0.52
CA LEU A 34 -8.61 0.32 1.94
C LEU A 34 -9.89 -0.46 2.20
N LEU A 35 -9.74 -1.67 2.71
CA LEU A 35 -10.81 -2.62 2.94
C LEU A 35 -11.02 -2.83 4.44
N TYR A 36 -12.29 -2.95 4.84
CA TYR A 36 -12.68 -3.46 6.15
C TYR A 36 -13.06 -4.93 5.98
N VAL A 37 -12.40 -5.81 6.73
CA VAL A 37 -12.53 -7.25 6.58
C VAL A 37 -12.95 -7.87 7.90
N THR A 38 -14.06 -8.61 7.87
CA THR A 38 -14.51 -9.47 8.96
C THR A 38 -14.47 -10.93 8.52
N MET A 39 -14.38 -11.82 9.50
CA MET A 39 -14.40 -13.26 9.25
C MET A 39 -15.61 -13.86 9.97
N GLU A 40 -16.54 -14.40 9.20
CA GLU A 40 -17.75 -15.06 9.69
C GLU A 40 -17.82 -16.49 9.14
N ASN A 41 -17.88 -17.48 10.00
CA ASN A 41 -17.94 -18.91 9.60
C ASN A 41 -16.87 -19.26 8.56
N GLU A 42 -15.62 -18.83 8.81
CA GLU A 42 -14.45 -19.02 7.94
C GLU A 42 -14.52 -18.30 6.57
N ARG A 43 -15.56 -17.51 6.31
CA ARG A 43 -15.70 -16.70 5.10
C ARG A 43 -15.34 -15.25 5.38
N LEU A 44 -14.66 -14.64 4.41
CA LEU A 44 -14.36 -13.21 4.46
C LEU A 44 -15.59 -12.40 4.02
N SER A 45 -15.98 -11.42 4.84
CA SER A 45 -16.84 -10.33 4.41
C SER A 45 -15.94 -9.11 4.19
N ILE A 46 -15.98 -8.53 3.00
CA ILE A 46 -15.07 -7.48 2.55
C ILE A 46 -15.89 -6.26 2.15
N LYS A 47 -15.54 -5.11 2.73
CA LYS A 47 -16.15 -3.82 2.39
C LYS A 47 -15.05 -2.82 2.05
N ILE A 48 -15.12 -2.19 0.87
CA ILE A 48 -14.25 -1.06 0.53
C ILE A 48 -14.68 0.13 1.40
N ILE A 49 -13.72 0.70 2.13
CA ILE A 49 -13.95 1.83 3.04
C ILE A 49 -13.10 3.05 2.70
N GLY A 50 -12.20 2.95 1.74
CA GLY A 50 -11.33 4.04 1.29
C GLY A 50 -10.38 3.59 0.20
N GLY A 51 -9.38 4.41 -0.10
CA GLY A 51 -8.37 4.12 -1.12
C GLY A 51 -7.99 5.34 -1.95
N SER A 52 -7.60 5.14 -3.21
CA SER A 52 -7.39 6.25 -4.12
C SER A 52 -8.66 6.66 -4.86
N SER A 53 -8.89 7.95 -4.97
CA SER A 53 -10.03 8.53 -5.70
C SER A 53 -9.74 8.76 -7.19
N ASP A 54 -8.50 8.60 -7.62
CA ASP A 54 -8.06 8.88 -9.00
C ASP A 54 -7.01 7.87 -9.49
N LEU A 55 -5.73 8.13 -9.29
CA LEU A 55 -4.64 7.25 -9.71
C LEU A 55 -4.29 6.23 -8.64
N ASN A 56 -3.96 5.02 -9.05
CA ASN A 56 -3.38 4.04 -8.15
C ASN A 56 -1.93 4.39 -7.80
N ALA A 57 -1.48 4.00 -6.60
CA ALA A 57 -0.12 4.28 -6.14
C ALA A 57 0.96 3.75 -7.09
N GLY A 58 0.76 2.54 -7.67
CA GLY A 58 1.68 1.99 -8.65
C GLY A 58 1.69 2.79 -9.96
N GLN A 59 0.55 3.32 -10.41
CA GLN A 59 0.49 4.20 -11.58
C GLN A 59 1.24 5.52 -11.34
N PHE A 60 1.10 6.11 -10.15
CA PHE A 60 1.88 7.30 -9.76
C PHE A 60 3.38 7.02 -9.83
N ILE A 61 3.85 5.91 -9.24
CA ILE A 61 5.24 5.47 -9.28
C ILE A 61 5.71 5.32 -10.74
N ASP A 62 4.96 4.57 -11.55
CA ASP A 62 5.36 4.24 -12.92
C ASP A 62 5.39 5.48 -13.83
N ARG A 63 4.38 6.36 -13.74
CA ARG A 63 4.31 7.56 -14.58
C ARG A 63 5.49 8.51 -14.29
N VAL A 64 5.81 8.75 -13.02
CA VAL A 64 6.97 9.59 -12.68
C VAL A 64 8.28 8.85 -13.01
N GLY A 65 8.36 7.54 -12.78
CA GLY A 65 9.52 6.74 -13.17
C GLY A 65 9.82 6.82 -14.65
N VAL A 66 8.82 6.68 -15.51
CA VAL A 66 8.97 6.83 -16.95
C VAL A 66 9.41 8.24 -17.32
N SER A 67 8.85 9.28 -16.69
CA SER A 67 9.30 10.67 -16.93
C SER A 67 10.76 10.91 -16.52
N MET A 68 11.27 10.19 -15.53
CA MET A 68 12.70 10.16 -15.17
C MET A 68 13.57 9.36 -16.17
N GLY A 69 12.99 8.72 -17.18
CA GLY A 69 13.70 7.87 -18.16
C GLY A 69 14.01 6.47 -17.62
N LEU A 70 13.19 5.93 -16.70
CA LEU A 70 13.26 4.54 -16.25
C LEU A 70 12.36 3.65 -17.11
N ASN A 71 12.64 2.34 -17.14
CA ASN A 71 11.83 1.37 -17.86
C ASN A 71 10.61 0.93 -17.04
N PHE A 72 9.46 0.86 -17.71
CA PHE A 72 8.24 0.30 -17.10
C PHE A 72 8.37 -1.24 -16.91
N PRO A 73 7.95 -1.79 -15.78
CA PRO A 73 7.44 -1.14 -14.57
C PRO A 73 8.58 -0.58 -13.69
N CYS A 74 8.43 0.67 -13.22
CA CYS A 74 9.52 1.43 -12.57
C CYS A 74 9.70 1.12 -11.08
N GLY A 75 8.73 0.49 -10.44
CA GLY A 75 8.67 0.37 -8.98
C GLY A 75 9.90 -0.26 -8.34
N ALA A 76 10.44 -1.35 -8.91
CA ALA A 76 11.61 -2.03 -8.37
C ALA A 76 12.91 -1.20 -8.53
N GLU A 77 13.08 -0.54 -9.67
CA GLU A 77 14.24 0.32 -9.92
C GLU A 77 14.20 1.57 -9.04
N MET A 78 13.03 2.21 -8.90
CA MET A 78 12.86 3.34 -7.99
C MET A 78 13.07 2.94 -6.52
N ASP A 79 12.66 1.74 -6.09
CA ASP A 79 12.95 1.24 -4.74
C ASP A 79 14.45 1.13 -4.49
N MET A 80 15.23 0.60 -5.45
CA MET A 80 16.69 0.54 -5.35
C MET A 80 17.33 1.93 -5.33
N LEU A 81 16.89 2.83 -6.21
CA LEU A 81 17.39 4.21 -6.26
C LEU A 81 17.15 4.93 -4.94
N SER A 82 15.94 4.81 -4.38
CA SER A 82 15.52 5.51 -3.16
C SER A 82 16.40 5.21 -1.94
N ARG A 83 16.98 4.01 -1.87
CA ARG A 83 17.90 3.60 -0.78
C ARG A 83 19.23 4.34 -0.82
N ASN A 84 19.64 4.85 -1.97
CA ASN A 84 20.86 5.60 -2.17
C ASN A 84 20.69 7.12 -1.99
N ALA A 85 19.47 7.59 -1.69
CA ALA A 85 19.20 9.01 -1.48
C ALA A 85 19.91 9.53 -0.23
N LYS A 86 20.86 10.44 -0.41
CA LYS A 86 21.70 11.03 0.67
C LYS A 86 20.93 12.09 1.45
N ASN A 87 20.18 12.96 0.76
CA ASN A 87 19.35 14.01 1.36
C ASN A 87 17.99 14.02 0.68
N VAL A 88 16.91 14.22 1.45
CA VAL A 88 15.56 14.34 0.93
C VAL A 88 14.97 15.68 1.36
N ASP A 89 15.45 16.75 0.74
CA ASP A 89 14.86 18.09 0.89
C ASP A 89 13.59 18.28 0.03
N ILE A 90 13.26 17.24 -0.77
CA ILE A 90 12.09 17.23 -1.63
C ILE A 90 10.87 16.79 -0.83
N VAL A 91 9.84 17.61 -0.82
CA VAL A 91 8.55 17.28 -0.23
C VAL A 91 7.51 17.18 -1.35
N ILE A 92 7.03 15.98 -1.63
CA ILE A 92 5.87 15.76 -2.51
C ILE A 92 4.61 15.99 -1.69
N PRO A 93 3.64 16.78 -2.19
CA PRO A 93 2.40 17.05 -1.50
C PRO A 93 1.63 15.76 -1.17
N VAL A 94 0.90 15.77 -0.06
CA VAL A 94 -0.06 14.74 0.32
C VAL A 94 -1.46 15.30 0.13
N SER A 95 -2.34 14.54 -0.52
CA SER A 95 -3.74 14.93 -0.75
C SER A 95 -4.66 13.82 -0.22
N VAL A 96 -5.22 14.03 0.97
CA VAL A 96 -6.11 13.09 1.65
C VAL A 96 -7.37 13.82 2.10
N LYS A 97 -8.53 13.21 1.84
CA LYS A 97 -9.83 13.67 2.31
C LYS A 97 -10.63 12.48 2.87
N GLY A 98 -10.76 12.46 4.20
CA GLY A 98 -11.35 11.31 4.87
C GLY A 98 -10.52 10.04 4.65
N GLU A 99 -11.15 8.97 4.24
CA GLU A 99 -10.53 7.68 3.95
C GLU A 99 -9.97 7.56 2.53
N TYR A 100 -10.03 8.64 1.74
CA TYR A 100 -9.58 8.65 0.34
C TYR A 100 -8.37 9.57 0.15
N MET A 101 -7.44 9.10 -0.69
CA MET A 101 -6.28 9.87 -1.16
C MET A 101 -6.41 10.17 -2.66
N SER A 102 -5.67 11.18 -3.13
CA SER A 102 -5.53 11.53 -4.54
C SER A 102 -4.04 11.62 -4.89
N PHE A 103 -3.66 11.04 -6.01
CA PHE A 103 -2.28 11.08 -6.51
C PHE A 103 -2.08 11.95 -7.75
N SER A 104 -3.15 12.44 -8.40
CA SER A 104 -3.02 13.27 -9.61
C SER A 104 -2.22 14.56 -9.35
N GLY A 105 -2.51 15.26 -8.26
CA GLY A 105 -1.78 16.47 -7.87
C GLY A 105 -0.31 16.18 -7.53
N PRO A 106 -0.03 15.23 -6.62
CA PRO A 106 1.33 14.76 -6.32
C PRO A 106 2.11 14.31 -7.55
N GLU A 107 1.47 13.59 -8.49
CA GLU A 107 2.08 13.14 -9.74
C GLU A 107 2.49 14.31 -10.61
N THR A 108 1.57 15.23 -10.88
CA THR A 108 1.84 16.45 -11.67
C THR A 108 2.98 17.27 -11.04
N TYR A 109 2.97 17.41 -9.71
CA TYR A 109 4.04 18.11 -9.00
C TYR A 109 5.40 17.43 -9.19
N ALA A 110 5.45 16.10 -9.06
CA ALA A 110 6.68 15.33 -9.25
C ALA A 110 7.20 15.41 -10.70
N GLN A 111 6.32 15.34 -11.70
CA GLN A 111 6.69 15.48 -13.11
C GLN A 111 7.27 16.86 -13.41
N ASN A 112 6.67 17.94 -12.89
CA ASN A 112 7.21 19.30 -13.02
C ASN A 112 8.63 19.43 -12.40
N LEU A 113 8.93 18.67 -11.34
CA LEU A 113 10.29 18.63 -10.78
C LEU A 113 11.27 17.91 -11.71
N VAL A 114 10.84 16.85 -12.38
CA VAL A 114 11.65 16.14 -13.39
C VAL A 114 11.98 17.06 -14.56
N GLU A 115 11.00 17.78 -15.10
CA GLU A 115 11.18 18.70 -16.22
C GLU A 115 12.18 19.82 -15.93
N LYS A 116 12.18 20.34 -14.70
CA LYS A 116 13.14 21.37 -14.25
C LYS A 116 14.58 20.86 -14.11
N ARG A 117 14.83 19.56 -14.30
CA ARG A 117 16.15 18.91 -14.22
C ARG A 117 16.97 19.24 -12.96
N CYS A 118 16.32 19.60 -11.86
CA CYS A 118 16.97 20.08 -10.66
C CYS A 118 17.24 18.99 -9.62
N LEU A 119 16.87 17.73 -9.88
CA LEU A 119 16.81 16.71 -8.84
C LEU A 119 17.46 15.40 -9.26
N ASP A 120 18.13 14.81 -8.28
CA ASP A 120 18.63 13.45 -8.41
C ASP A 120 17.47 12.44 -8.32
N LYS A 121 17.51 11.41 -9.17
CA LYS A 121 16.47 10.37 -9.27
C LYS A 121 16.27 9.63 -7.94
N ALA A 122 17.31 9.45 -7.16
CA ALA A 122 17.26 8.75 -5.87
C ALA A 122 16.42 9.53 -4.85
N SER A 123 16.69 10.82 -4.71
CA SER A 123 15.97 11.72 -3.80
C SER A 123 14.51 11.88 -4.20
N LEU A 124 14.22 12.01 -5.50
CA LEU A 124 12.83 12.10 -5.97
C LEU A 124 12.08 10.78 -5.74
N SER A 125 12.69 9.63 -6.03
CA SER A 125 12.09 8.32 -5.76
C SER A 125 11.73 8.15 -4.28
N LYS A 126 12.65 8.52 -3.38
CA LYS A 126 12.41 8.46 -1.94
C LYS A 126 11.28 9.39 -1.49
N ALA A 127 11.25 10.63 -2.01
CA ALA A 127 10.19 11.59 -1.70
C ALA A 127 8.81 11.10 -2.13
N ILE A 128 8.70 10.45 -3.30
CA ILE A 128 7.46 9.84 -3.80
C ILE A 128 6.99 8.73 -2.84
N PHE A 129 7.86 7.81 -2.45
CA PHE A 129 7.50 6.73 -1.53
C PHE A 129 7.10 7.25 -0.15
N ILE A 130 7.77 8.29 0.35
CA ILE A 130 7.38 8.96 1.61
C ILE A 130 6.00 9.62 1.46
N SER A 131 5.68 10.26 0.34
CA SER A 131 4.36 10.85 0.10
C SER A 131 3.26 9.79 0.08
N ILE A 132 3.49 8.65 -0.57
CA ILE A 132 2.57 7.50 -0.56
C ILE A 132 2.39 6.98 0.85
N ALA A 133 3.47 6.78 1.60
CA ALA A 133 3.42 6.29 2.99
C ALA A 133 2.62 7.22 3.91
N LYS A 134 2.83 8.53 3.79
CA LYS A 134 2.05 9.55 4.52
C LYS A 134 0.56 9.52 4.15
N SER A 135 0.24 9.35 2.87
CA SER A 135 -1.15 9.23 2.42
C SER A 135 -1.84 7.98 3.01
N ILE A 136 -1.12 6.86 3.06
CA ILE A 136 -1.59 5.62 3.72
C ILE A 136 -1.81 5.88 5.22
N GLU A 137 -0.84 6.48 5.90
CA GLU A 137 -0.93 6.81 7.34
C GLU A 137 -2.18 7.62 7.65
N GLU A 138 -2.43 8.71 6.90
CA GLU A 138 -3.56 9.60 7.13
C GLU A 138 -4.91 8.92 6.87
N THR A 139 -5.04 8.16 5.79
CA THR A 139 -6.28 7.43 5.49
C THR A 139 -6.57 6.33 6.52
N LEU A 140 -5.55 5.63 7.03
CA LEU A 140 -5.69 4.66 8.11
C LEU A 140 -6.20 5.32 9.40
N ILE A 141 -5.62 6.45 9.79
CA ILE A 141 -6.04 7.19 10.99
C ILE A 141 -7.48 7.70 10.83
N ASN A 142 -7.82 8.26 9.68
CA ASN A 142 -9.17 8.76 9.42
C ASN A 142 -10.21 7.65 9.47
N SER A 143 -9.91 6.46 8.93
CA SER A 143 -10.84 5.33 8.92
C SER A 143 -11.19 4.81 10.32
N LYS A 144 -10.32 5.03 11.32
CA LYS A 144 -10.59 4.67 12.72
C LYS A 144 -11.77 5.43 13.35
N ARG A 145 -12.19 6.53 12.75
CA ARG A 145 -13.35 7.30 13.23
C ARG A 145 -14.68 6.59 12.95
N ASN A 146 -14.70 5.79 11.87
CA ASN A 146 -15.92 5.17 11.36
C ASN A 146 -15.91 3.63 11.47
N PHE A 147 -14.72 3.03 11.66
CA PHE A 147 -14.54 1.58 11.67
C PHE A 147 -13.69 1.13 12.85
N TYR A 148 -14.11 0.04 13.49
CA TYR A 148 -13.41 -0.53 14.63
C TYR A 148 -12.47 -1.66 14.18
N TRP A 149 -11.18 -1.39 14.17
CA TRP A 149 -10.09 -2.33 13.90
C TRP A 149 -8.78 -1.80 14.48
N ASN A 150 -7.80 -2.66 14.75
CA ASN A 150 -6.50 -2.27 15.31
C ASN A 150 -5.31 -2.81 14.49
N GLN A 151 -5.55 -3.74 13.59
CA GLN A 151 -4.53 -4.37 12.79
C GLN A 151 -4.81 -4.09 11.31
N VAL A 152 -3.79 -3.71 10.57
CA VAL A 152 -3.88 -3.52 9.12
C VAL A 152 -2.89 -4.44 8.42
N LEU A 153 -3.41 -5.26 7.51
CA LEU A 153 -2.62 -6.10 6.61
C LEU A 153 -2.36 -5.33 5.31
N LEU A 154 -1.09 -5.12 4.96
CA LEU A 154 -0.69 -4.46 3.72
C LEU A 154 -0.31 -5.53 2.69
N ILE A 155 -1.01 -5.53 1.55
CA ILE A 155 -0.86 -6.48 0.44
C ILE A 155 -0.64 -5.74 -0.88
N GLY A 156 -0.12 -6.45 -1.88
CA GLY A 156 0.18 -5.91 -3.21
C GLY A 156 1.63 -5.44 -3.36
N GLY A 157 2.09 -5.35 -4.60
CA GLY A 157 3.50 -5.10 -4.91
C GLY A 157 4.07 -3.79 -4.36
N VAL A 158 3.26 -2.73 -4.29
CA VAL A 158 3.69 -1.43 -3.75
C VAL A 158 3.91 -1.49 -2.23
N SER A 159 3.13 -2.31 -1.52
CA SER A 159 3.30 -2.49 -0.07
C SER A 159 4.64 -3.13 0.33
N SER A 160 5.30 -3.82 -0.61
CA SER A 160 6.63 -4.42 -0.40
C SER A 160 7.80 -3.43 -0.54
N ASN A 161 7.52 -2.16 -0.88
CA ASN A 161 8.52 -1.12 -0.96
C ASN A 161 9.16 -0.84 0.40
N THR A 162 10.49 -0.78 0.43
CA THR A 162 11.27 -0.66 1.68
C THR A 162 10.99 0.64 2.41
N ILE A 163 10.93 1.77 1.70
CA ILE A 163 10.72 3.10 2.31
C ILE A 163 9.31 3.21 2.90
N ILE A 164 8.29 2.72 2.17
CA ILE A 164 6.90 2.72 2.65
C ILE A 164 6.80 1.86 3.92
N LYS A 165 7.37 0.67 3.89
CA LYS A 165 7.36 -0.25 5.04
C LYS A 165 8.04 0.37 6.26
N GLU A 166 9.27 0.84 6.12
CA GLU A 166 10.03 1.48 7.21
C GLU A 166 9.29 2.69 7.79
N TYR A 167 8.69 3.53 6.93
CA TYR A 167 7.93 4.69 7.39
C TYR A 167 6.73 4.26 8.26
N LEU A 168 5.92 3.32 7.79
CA LEU A 168 4.70 2.90 8.49
C LEU A 168 5.01 2.12 9.78
N GLU A 169 6.02 1.24 9.79
CA GLU A 169 6.45 0.49 10.98
C GLU A 169 6.98 1.44 12.09
N ASN A 170 7.64 2.52 11.72
CA ASN A 170 8.20 3.49 12.66
C ASN A 170 7.26 4.65 13.00
N SER A 171 6.08 4.72 12.40
CA SER A 171 5.15 5.83 12.60
C SER A 171 4.68 5.94 14.06
N HIS A 172 5.04 7.05 14.72
CA HIS A 172 4.52 7.39 16.04
C HIS A 172 3.02 7.68 16.02
N LYS A 173 2.48 8.22 14.91
CA LYS A 173 1.06 8.49 14.76
C LYS A 173 0.25 7.20 14.73
N LEU A 174 0.65 6.21 13.92
CA LEU A 174 -0.04 4.91 13.89
C LEU A 174 -0.04 4.25 15.26
N LYS A 175 1.09 4.29 15.98
CA LYS A 175 1.20 3.77 17.35
C LYS A 175 0.28 4.50 18.34
N ALA A 176 0.18 5.82 18.25
CA ALA A 176 -0.70 6.62 19.09
C ALA A 176 -2.20 6.30 18.87
N TYR A 177 -2.58 5.93 17.64
CA TYR A 177 -3.93 5.46 17.30
C TYR A 177 -4.14 3.95 17.50
N ASN A 178 -3.17 3.25 18.12
CA ASN A 178 -3.20 1.80 18.33
C ASN A 178 -3.42 1.02 17.02
N ILE A 179 -2.68 1.38 15.98
CA ILE A 179 -2.69 0.74 14.67
C ILE A 179 -1.41 -0.06 14.50
N ASN A 180 -1.54 -1.38 14.38
CA ASN A 180 -0.44 -2.31 14.13
C ASN A 180 -0.41 -2.69 12.64
N THR A 181 0.71 -2.43 11.98
CA THR A 181 0.94 -2.77 10.56
C THR A 181 1.50 -4.18 10.43
N ILE A 182 0.96 -4.94 9.49
CA ILE A 182 1.39 -6.30 9.15
C ILE A 182 1.63 -6.33 7.63
N PHE A 183 2.81 -6.75 7.21
CA PHE A 183 3.18 -6.79 5.80
C PHE A 183 3.20 -8.21 5.29
N THR A 184 2.65 -8.41 4.09
CA THR A 184 2.79 -9.65 3.34
C THR A 184 4.26 -9.89 3.00
N ASN A 185 4.72 -11.14 3.05
CA ASN A 185 6.05 -11.49 2.56
C ASN A 185 6.16 -11.13 1.07
N ARG A 186 7.27 -10.50 0.68
CA ARG A 186 7.52 -9.97 -0.67
C ARG A 186 7.27 -10.98 -1.78
N GLU A 187 7.62 -12.24 -1.56
CA GLU A 187 7.41 -13.34 -2.52
C GLU A 187 5.93 -13.59 -2.85
N TYR A 188 5.01 -13.20 -1.96
CA TYR A 188 3.57 -13.42 -2.07
C TYR A 188 2.77 -12.12 -2.23
N ALA A 189 3.46 -11.00 -2.40
CA ALA A 189 2.82 -9.68 -2.54
C ALA A 189 2.21 -9.44 -3.93
N THR A 190 2.62 -10.22 -4.95
CA THR A 190 2.09 -10.19 -6.31
C THR A 190 1.06 -11.31 -6.54
N ASP A 191 0.43 -11.32 -7.71
CA ASP A 191 -0.54 -12.35 -8.09
C ASP A 191 0.05 -13.76 -7.96
N ASN A 192 -0.64 -14.60 -7.19
CA ASN A 192 -0.25 -15.98 -6.97
C ASN A 192 -1.49 -16.87 -6.76
N ALA A 193 -1.33 -18.18 -6.93
CA ALA A 193 -2.41 -19.17 -6.77
C ALA A 193 -2.64 -19.61 -5.31
N ILE A 194 -1.82 -19.16 -4.36
CA ILE A 194 -1.80 -19.67 -2.98
C ILE A 194 -3.10 -19.33 -2.25
N GLY A 195 -3.61 -18.12 -2.39
CA GLY A 195 -4.87 -17.72 -1.75
C GLY A 195 -6.05 -18.57 -2.24
N GLY A 196 -6.09 -18.87 -3.55
CA GLY A 196 -7.09 -19.78 -4.13
C GLY A 196 -7.00 -21.21 -3.58
N ALA A 197 -5.78 -21.73 -3.43
CA ALA A 197 -5.55 -23.05 -2.84
C ALA A 197 -5.96 -23.11 -1.36
N ILE A 198 -5.69 -22.05 -0.60
CA ILE A 198 -6.10 -21.95 0.81
C ILE A 198 -7.63 -21.90 0.92
N TYR A 199 -8.27 -21.08 0.08
CA TYR A 199 -9.73 -21.01 0.02
C TYR A 199 -10.37 -22.35 -0.32
N ALA A 200 -9.88 -23.03 -1.35
CA ALA A 200 -10.36 -24.38 -1.74
C ALA A 200 -10.23 -25.39 -0.59
N ARG A 201 -9.08 -25.41 0.11
CA ARG A 201 -8.85 -26.30 1.26
C ARG A 201 -9.83 -26.03 2.42
N LYS A 202 -10.16 -24.76 2.69
CA LYS A 202 -11.13 -24.39 3.72
C LYS A 202 -12.55 -24.79 3.33
N SER A 203 -12.92 -24.60 2.07
CA SER A 203 -14.24 -24.99 1.55
C SER A 203 -14.47 -26.49 1.57
N TYR A 204 -13.41 -27.31 1.37
CA TYR A 204 -13.49 -28.77 1.41
C TYR A 204 -13.56 -29.37 2.82
N ARG A 205 -13.14 -28.65 3.85
CA ARG A 205 -13.22 -29.10 5.25
C ARG A 205 -14.57 -28.82 5.91
N GLY A 206 -15.46 -28.13 5.24
CA GLY A 206 -16.83 -27.80 5.68
C GLY A 206 -17.90 -28.72 5.12
N CYS A 207 -17.52 -29.84 4.45
CA CYS A 207 -18.45 -30.91 3.99
C CYS A 207 -18.27 -32.15 4.84
#